data_092a3c2f15e9bd40ca8e82c724db1cd8
#
_entry.id   092a3c2f15e9bd40ca8e82c724db1cd8
#
_cell.length_a   1.000
_cell.length_b   1.000
_cell.length_c   1.000
_cell.angle_alpha   90.00
_cell.angle_beta   90.00
_cell.angle_gamma   90.00
#
_symmetry.space_group_name_H-M   'P 1'
#
loop_
_entity.id
_entity.type
_entity.pdbx_description
1 polymer ?
#
loop_
_entity_poly.entity_id
_entity_poly.type
_entity_poly.pdbx_seq_one_letter_code
_entity_poly.pdbx_strand_id
1 'polypeptide(L)'
;MKNVYTVNKSSIQKIAVAIILISTQIFAIPSSQAASKGWRYWGYFQAAPGATTWKAAMTGPTVDIEDGAVEGWSFVFSSDDVPSQAPLTKPSFKSICGKTKPDSDTKRIGLVIEFGSSSYAPKGEKVQKPIVRCVTTAKSSQGIDVLAQVVKVRSASSGLICGFNGYPKKECGVEIETPAALLKK
;
A
#
# COMPACT_ATOMS: atom_id res chain seq x y z
N MET A 1 -13.99 52.56 -68.92
CA MET A 1 -12.90 51.56 -69.04
C MET A 1 -13.00 50.60 -67.88
N LYS A 2 -13.41 49.37 -68.15
CA LYS A 2 -13.55 48.32 -67.08
C LYS A 2 -12.32 47.45 -67.14
N ASN A 3 -11.44 47.51 -66.09
CA ASN A 3 -10.34 46.61 -65.97
C ASN A 3 -10.84 45.28 -65.32
N VAL A 4 -10.85 44.23 -66.11
CA VAL A 4 -11.13 42.88 -65.64
C VAL A 4 -9.80 42.23 -65.26
N TYR A 5 -9.61 42.03 -64.00
CA TYR A 5 -8.45 41.23 -63.51
C TYR A 5 -8.74 39.73 -63.64
N THR A 6 -8.08 39.09 -64.60
CA THR A 6 -8.12 37.62 -64.73
C THR A 6 -7.20 36.99 -63.69
N VAL A 7 -7.81 36.39 -62.71
CA VAL A 7 -7.07 35.58 -61.71
C VAL A 7 -6.67 34.25 -62.34
N ASN A 8 -5.37 33.99 -62.39
CA ASN A 8 -4.84 32.78 -63.05
C ASN A 8 -5.16 31.54 -62.16
N LYS A 9 -5.88 30.57 -62.71
CA LYS A 9 -6.29 29.31 -62.10
C LYS A 9 -5.10 28.55 -61.40
N SER A 10 -3.89 28.67 -61.94
CA SER A 10 -2.69 28.03 -61.43
C SER A 10 -2.25 28.55 -60.06
N SER A 11 -2.50 29.85 -59.77
CA SER A 11 -2.14 30.45 -58.48
C SER A 11 -3.10 30.03 -57.37
N ILE A 12 -4.36 29.81 -57.69
CA ILE A 12 -5.36 29.36 -56.71
C ILE A 12 -5.11 27.90 -56.27
N GLN A 13 -4.70 27.02 -57.19
CA GLN A 13 -4.35 25.65 -56.87
C GLN A 13 -3.11 25.53 -55.98
N LYS A 14 -2.08 26.37 -56.15
CA LYS A 14 -0.89 26.36 -55.31
C LYS A 14 -1.16 26.86 -53.89
N ILE A 15 -2.07 27.81 -53.72
CA ILE A 15 -2.48 28.32 -52.41
C ILE A 15 -3.33 27.28 -51.68
N ALA A 16 -4.23 26.57 -52.36
CA ALA A 16 -5.05 25.52 -51.74
C ALA A 16 -4.22 24.32 -51.25
N VAL A 17 -3.18 23.92 -52.01
CA VAL A 17 -2.27 22.83 -51.59
C VAL A 17 -1.40 23.23 -50.39
N ALA A 18 -0.97 24.50 -50.33
CA ALA A 18 -0.17 24.99 -49.18
C ALA A 18 -0.99 25.05 -47.87
N ILE A 19 -2.28 25.39 -47.94
CA ILE A 19 -3.18 25.43 -46.78
C ILE A 19 -3.50 24.01 -46.27
N ILE A 20 -3.64 23.03 -47.14
CA ILE A 20 -3.90 21.63 -46.75
C ILE A 20 -2.67 20.98 -46.05
N LEU A 21 -1.46 21.37 -46.43
CA LEU A 21 -0.25 20.83 -45.80
C LEU A 21 0.06 21.41 -44.42
N ILE A 22 -0.50 22.56 -44.06
CA ILE A 22 -0.30 23.18 -42.72
C ILE A 22 -1.30 22.64 -41.70
N SER A 23 -2.43 22.04 -42.11
CA SER A 23 -3.51 21.61 -41.20
C SER A 23 -3.32 20.22 -40.58
N THR A 24 -2.23 19.48 -40.82
CA THR A 24 -2.01 18.12 -40.31
C THR A 24 -0.97 18.00 -39.23
N GLN A 25 -0.51 19.11 -38.67
CA GLN A 25 0.21 19.03 -37.41
C GLN A 25 -0.80 18.91 -36.25
N ILE A 26 -1.40 17.74 -36.07
CA ILE A 26 -2.05 17.34 -34.84
C ILE A 26 -0.92 17.26 -33.82
N PHE A 27 -0.78 18.32 -33.04
CA PHE A 27 0.02 18.27 -31.80
C PHE A 27 -0.60 17.15 -30.97
N ALA A 28 0.00 15.97 -30.98
CA ALA A 28 -0.20 14.99 -29.94
C ALA A 28 0.32 15.65 -28.66
N ILE A 29 -0.58 16.33 -27.94
CA ILE A 29 -0.31 16.79 -26.59
C ILE A 29 -0.08 15.49 -25.81
N PRO A 30 1.14 15.22 -25.31
CA PRO A 30 1.33 14.10 -24.42
C PRO A 30 0.37 14.36 -23.25
N SER A 31 -0.62 13.50 -23.07
CA SER A 31 -1.42 13.49 -21.84
C SER A 31 -0.43 13.23 -20.71
N SER A 32 0.01 14.27 -20.05
CA SER A 32 0.70 14.16 -18.78
C SER A 32 -0.33 13.56 -17.81
N GLN A 33 -0.42 12.24 -17.76
CA GLN A 33 -1.12 11.59 -16.67
C GLN A 33 -0.38 12.01 -15.43
N ALA A 34 -1.06 12.84 -14.61
CA ALA A 34 -0.55 13.13 -13.27
C ALA A 34 -0.29 11.79 -12.60
N ALA A 35 0.93 11.60 -12.13
CA ALA A 35 1.29 10.38 -11.43
C ALA A 35 0.29 10.20 -10.28
N SER A 36 -0.43 9.07 -10.27
CA SER A 36 -1.36 8.78 -9.19
C SER A 36 -0.59 8.67 -7.89
N LYS A 37 -1.15 9.20 -6.82
CA LYS A 37 -0.54 9.17 -5.48
C LYS A 37 -1.29 8.24 -4.56
N GLY A 38 -0.65 7.85 -3.50
CA GLY A 38 -1.24 7.05 -2.44
C GLY A 38 -0.40 7.12 -1.17
N TRP A 39 -0.77 6.33 -0.19
CA TRP A 39 -0.17 6.36 1.12
C TRP A 39 0.63 5.09 1.39
N ARG A 40 1.78 5.21 1.99
CA ARG A 40 2.50 4.08 2.59
C ARG A 40 2.46 4.18 4.11
N TYR A 41 2.10 3.06 4.75
CA TYR A 41 1.84 3.01 6.18
C TYR A 41 1.83 1.57 6.71
N TRP A 42 1.69 1.38 8.00
CA TRP A 42 1.46 0.08 8.60
C TRP A 42 -0.03 -0.26 8.58
N GLY A 43 -0.40 -1.20 7.73
CA GLY A 43 -1.73 -1.79 7.68
C GLY A 43 -1.89 -2.87 8.75
N TYR A 44 -3.05 -2.87 9.42
CA TYR A 44 -3.41 -3.85 10.44
C TYR A 44 -4.48 -4.79 9.92
N PHE A 45 -4.28 -6.07 10.14
CA PHE A 45 -5.14 -7.15 9.65
C PHE A 45 -5.38 -8.17 10.77
N GLN A 46 -6.53 -8.78 10.73
CA GLN A 46 -6.95 -9.75 11.73
C GLN A 46 -7.52 -11.01 11.09
N ALA A 47 -7.30 -12.14 11.74
CA ALA A 47 -7.97 -13.40 11.44
C ALA A 47 -8.49 -14.00 12.74
N ALA A 48 -9.79 -14.15 12.85
CA ALA A 48 -10.45 -14.78 14.00
C ALA A 48 -10.00 -16.25 14.14
N PRO A 49 -10.21 -16.88 15.30
CA PRO A 49 -9.88 -18.28 15.50
C PRO A 49 -10.48 -19.16 14.40
N GLY A 50 -9.64 -20.00 13.78
CA GLY A 50 -10.03 -20.87 12.68
C GLY A 50 -10.14 -20.21 11.30
N ALA A 51 -10.03 -18.90 11.19
CA ALA A 51 -10.02 -18.22 9.90
C ALA A 51 -8.73 -18.52 9.11
N THR A 52 -8.87 -18.59 7.78
CA THR A 52 -7.77 -18.87 6.84
C THR A 52 -7.44 -17.70 5.94
N THR A 53 -8.15 -16.59 6.11
CA THR A 53 -7.99 -15.35 5.33
C THR A 53 -7.88 -14.15 6.26
N TRP A 54 -7.14 -13.15 5.80
CA TRP A 54 -7.03 -11.86 6.48
C TRP A 54 -8.27 -11.00 6.25
N LYS A 55 -8.64 -10.23 7.29
CA LYS A 55 -9.55 -9.08 7.17
C LYS A 55 -8.79 -7.83 7.58
N ALA A 56 -8.92 -6.76 6.83
CA ALA A 56 -8.41 -5.46 7.25
C ALA A 56 -9.12 -5.05 8.55
N ALA A 57 -8.37 -4.66 9.56
CA ALA A 57 -8.94 -4.18 10.80
C ALA A 57 -9.55 -2.78 10.60
N MET A 58 -10.78 -2.59 11.07
CA MET A 58 -11.48 -1.31 11.01
C MET A 58 -11.21 -0.43 12.23
N THR A 59 -10.51 -0.98 13.22
CA THR A 59 -10.14 -0.31 14.48
C THR A 59 -8.64 -0.43 14.70
N GLY A 60 -8.10 0.37 15.63
CA GLY A 60 -6.72 0.21 16.08
C GLY A 60 -6.50 -1.06 16.91
N PRO A 61 -5.26 -1.36 17.29
CA PRO A 61 -4.91 -2.60 18.01
C PRO A 61 -5.29 -2.60 19.51
N THR A 62 -6.11 -1.67 19.94
CA THR A 62 -6.64 -1.58 21.32
C THR A 62 -7.99 -2.30 21.45
N VAL A 63 -8.07 -3.48 20.85
CA VAL A 63 -9.26 -4.35 20.86
C VAL A 63 -8.90 -5.68 21.52
N ASP A 64 -9.90 -6.31 22.11
CA ASP A 64 -9.74 -7.66 22.65
C ASP A 64 -9.55 -8.68 21.52
N ILE A 65 -8.65 -9.63 21.78
CA ILE A 65 -8.32 -10.70 20.84
C ILE A 65 -8.56 -12.03 21.50
N GLU A 66 -9.20 -12.96 20.83
CA GLU A 66 -9.50 -14.30 21.34
C GLU A 66 -8.28 -15.24 21.23
N ASP A 67 -8.19 -16.25 22.12
CA ASP A 67 -7.21 -17.34 21.95
C ASP A 67 -7.44 -18.05 20.61
N GLY A 68 -6.38 -18.27 19.88
CA GLY A 68 -6.44 -18.87 18.55
C GLY A 68 -6.55 -17.89 17.38
N ALA A 69 -6.67 -16.60 17.64
CA ALA A 69 -6.62 -15.57 16.62
C ALA A 69 -5.20 -15.35 16.07
N VAL A 70 -5.13 -14.74 14.89
CA VAL A 70 -3.86 -14.31 14.28
C VAL A 70 -3.95 -12.83 13.95
N GLU A 71 -2.98 -12.07 14.45
CA GLU A 71 -2.78 -10.65 14.20
C GLU A 71 -1.75 -10.44 13.10
N GLY A 72 -2.07 -9.60 12.13
CA GLY A 72 -1.22 -9.34 10.97
C GLY A 72 -0.90 -7.87 10.78
N TRP A 73 0.35 -7.57 10.55
CA TRP A 73 0.83 -6.25 10.23
C TRP A 73 1.62 -6.27 8.93
N SER A 74 1.32 -5.37 8.04
CA SER A 74 2.06 -5.23 6.78
C SER A 74 2.37 -3.77 6.52
N PHE A 75 3.63 -3.47 6.19
CA PHE A 75 3.96 -2.15 5.66
C PHE A 75 3.49 -2.10 4.21
N VAL A 76 2.51 -1.26 3.93
CA VAL A 76 1.76 -1.28 2.67
C VAL A 76 1.84 0.05 1.94
N PHE A 77 1.53 0.00 0.66
CA PHE A 77 1.08 1.14 -0.14
C PHE A 77 -0.39 0.93 -0.49
N SER A 78 -1.19 1.99 -0.46
CA SER A 78 -2.54 1.98 -1.02
C SER A 78 -2.91 3.32 -1.63
N SER A 79 -3.79 3.28 -2.63
CA SER A 79 -4.42 4.43 -3.27
C SER A 79 -5.85 4.05 -3.66
N ASP A 80 -6.57 4.94 -4.33
CA ASP A 80 -7.91 4.63 -4.85
C ASP A 80 -7.88 3.44 -5.84
N ASP A 81 -6.77 3.29 -6.59
CA ASP A 81 -6.60 2.23 -7.59
C ASP A 81 -5.85 0.99 -7.06
N VAL A 82 -5.16 1.11 -5.94
CA VAL A 82 -4.31 0.05 -5.37
C VAL A 82 -4.73 -0.24 -3.94
N PRO A 83 -5.42 -1.36 -3.69
CA PRO A 83 -5.82 -1.72 -2.33
C PRO A 83 -4.60 -2.08 -1.46
N SER A 84 -4.72 -1.87 -0.15
CA SER A 84 -3.70 -2.29 0.81
C SER A 84 -3.51 -3.82 0.79
N GLN A 85 -2.25 -4.26 0.74
CA GLN A 85 -1.90 -5.67 0.68
C GLN A 85 -1.81 -6.27 2.09
N ALA A 86 -2.66 -7.24 2.38
CA ALA A 86 -2.53 -8.05 3.60
C ALA A 86 -1.18 -8.82 3.60
N PRO A 87 -0.72 -9.28 4.77
CA PRO A 87 0.46 -10.14 4.83
C PRO A 87 0.36 -11.33 3.86
N LEU A 88 1.45 -11.62 3.14
CA LEU A 88 1.53 -12.77 2.24
C LEU A 88 1.53 -14.10 3.00
N THR A 89 2.08 -14.10 4.21
CA THR A 89 1.99 -15.23 5.14
C THR A 89 0.55 -15.46 5.53
N LYS A 90 0.01 -16.65 5.27
CA LYS A 90 -1.36 -17.01 5.62
C LYS A 90 -1.58 -16.99 7.14
N PRO A 91 -2.76 -16.56 7.63
CA PRO A 91 -3.08 -16.51 9.06
C PRO A 91 -3.41 -17.90 9.63
N SER A 92 -2.47 -18.82 9.57
CA SER A 92 -2.66 -20.17 10.09
C SER A 92 -2.21 -20.27 11.53
N PHE A 93 -3.15 -20.15 12.47
CA PHE A 93 -2.85 -20.33 13.89
C PHE A 93 -2.17 -21.69 14.17
N LYS A 94 -2.64 -22.76 13.56
CA LYS A 94 -2.03 -24.10 13.69
C LYS A 94 -0.56 -24.11 13.30
N SER A 95 -0.22 -23.44 12.19
CA SER A 95 1.18 -23.39 11.72
C SER A 95 2.06 -22.54 12.63
N ILE A 96 1.51 -21.47 13.19
CA ILE A 96 2.24 -20.48 13.99
C ILE A 96 2.34 -20.94 15.47
N CYS A 97 1.23 -21.39 16.06
CA CYS A 97 1.09 -21.70 17.47
C CYS A 97 0.86 -23.18 17.80
N GLY A 98 0.79 -24.06 16.84
CA GLY A 98 0.41 -25.45 17.06
C GLY A 98 1.31 -26.26 18.00
N LYS A 99 2.53 -25.78 18.26
CA LYS A 99 3.45 -26.38 19.23
C LYS A 99 3.34 -25.78 20.64
N THR A 100 2.62 -24.67 20.80
CA THR A 100 2.43 -24.00 22.09
C THR A 100 1.21 -24.57 22.78
N LYS A 101 1.39 -25.16 23.96
CA LYS A 101 0.29 -25.73 24.73
C LYS A 101 -0.65 -24.64 25.22
N PRO A 102 -1.96 -24.87 25.25
CA PRO A 102 -2.92 -23.98 25.89
C PRO A 102 -2.70 -23.96 27.41
N ASP A 103 -3.02 -22.84 28.01
CA ASP A 103 -2.96 -22.61 29.45
C ASP A 103 -4.25 -21.89 29.89
N SER A 104 -4.75 -22.23 31.12
CA SER A 104 -6.00 -21.69 31.64
C SER A 104 -5.98 -20.17 31.86
N ASP A 105 -4.81 -19.61 32.15
CA ASP A 105 -4.66 -18.23 32.60
C ASP A 105 -4.16 -17.29 31.49
N THR A 106 -3.75 -17.86 30.37
CA THR A 106 -3.22 -17.15 29.21
C THR A 106 -4.02 -17.41 27.93
N LYS A 107 -3.72 -16.63 26.92
CA LYS A 107 -4.16 -16.87 25.53
C LYS A 107 -2.96 -16.87 24.59
N ARG A 108 -3.09 -17.58 23.48
CA ARG A 108 -2.07 -17.69 22.43
C ARG A 108 -2.56 -16.97 21.20
N ILE A 109 -1.73 -16.08 20.71
CA ILE A 109 -2.02 -15.28 19.52
C ILE A 109 -0.91 -15.53 18.52
N GLY A 110 -1.27 -15.88 17.28
CA GLY A 110 -0.34 -15.85 16.16
C GLY A 110 -0.06 -14.39 15.76
N LEU A 111 1.21 -14.04 15.58
CA LEU A 111 1.58 -12.71 15.11
C LEU A 111 2.42 -12.83 13.83
N VAL A 112 2.01 -12.07 12.80
CA VAL A 112 2.72 -11.95 11.52
C VAL A 112 3.01 -10.48 11.26
N ILE A 113 4.27 -10.14 11.01
CA ILE A 113 4.70 -8.77 10.67
C ILE A 113 5.52 -8.83 9.39
N GLU A 114 5.07 -8.15 8.34
CA GLU A 114 5.74 -8.05 7.05
C GLU A 114 6.11 -6.61 6.75
N PHE A 115 7.37 -6.40 6.40
CA PHE A 115 7.96 -5.06 6.22
C PHE A 115 7.78 -4.49 4.81
N GLY A 116 6.90 -5.08 4.01
CA GLY A 116 6.50 -4.60 2.69
C GLY A 116 7.49 -4.94 1.57
N SER A 117 7.49 -4.11 0.54
CA SER A 117 8.31 -4.29 -0.67
C SER A 117 9.34 -3.17 -0.82
N SER A 118 10.48 -3.50 -1.47
CA SER A 118 11.49 -2.53 -1.83
C SER A 118 10.98 -1.45 -2.81
N SER A 119 9.91 -1.73 -3.55
CA SER A 119 9.32 -0.79 -4.51
C SER A 119 8.72 0.47 -3.85
N TYR A 120 8.33 0.38 -2.58
CA TYR A 120 7.81 1.50 -1.80
C TYR A 120 8.48 1.66 -0.44
N ALA A 121 9.63 1.03 -0.24
CA ALA A 121 10.44 1.27 0.96
C ALA A 121 10.89 2.75 1.05
N PRO A 122 11.02 3.34 2.25
CA PRO A 122 11.60 4.66 2.39
C PRO A 122 13.00 4.74 1.79
N LYS A 123 13.32 5.88 1.20
CA LYS A 123 14.62 6.08 0.54
C LYS A 123 15.78 5.83 1.50
N GLY A 124 16.68 4.94 1.10
CA GLY A 124 17.85 4.56 1.89
C GLY A 124 17.58 3.57 3.02
N GLU A 125 16.36 3.08 3.16
CA GLU A 125 16.02 2.03 4.12
C GLU A 125 15.89 0.67 3.45
N LYS A 126 16.31 -0.38 4.14
CA LYS A 126 16.17 -1.77 3.67
C LYS A 126 14.97 -2.42 4.31
N VAL A 127 14.17 -3.10 3.50
CA VAL A 127 13.07 -3.95 3.98
C VAL A 127 13.64 -5.03 4.90
N GLN A 128 13.02 -5.19 6.07
CA GLN A 128 13.41 -6.20 7.06
C GLN A 128 12.78 -7.55 6.74
N LYS A 129 13.31 -8.61 7.33
CA LYS A 129 12.74 -9.96 7.21
C LYS A 129 11.40 -10.03 7.96
N PRO A 130 10.43 -10.78 7.45
CA PRO A 130 9.17 -11.02 8.16
C PRO A 130 9.39 -11.61 9.55
N ILE A 131 8.51 -11.27 10.47
CA ILE A 131 8.45 -11.85 11.82
C ILE A 131 7.18 -12.67 11.92
N VAL A 132 7.32 -13.95 12.28
CA VAL A 132 6.20 -14.85 12.54
C VAL A 132 6.43 -15.46 13.92
N ARG A 133 5.49 -15.23 14.87
CA ARG A 133 5.62 -15.65 16.26
C ARG A 133 4.29 -16.13 16.82
N CYS A 134 4.36 -17.12 17.69
CA CYS A 134 3.30 -17.40 18.64
C CYS A 134 3.59 -16.62 19.91
N VAL A 135 2.63 -15.81 20.34
CA VAL A 135 2.72 -15.00 21.57
C VAL A 135 1.75 -15.58 22.60
N THR A 136 2.25 -15.92 23.76
CA THR A 136 1.44 -16.27 24.92
C THR A 136 1.34 -15.05 25.81
N THR A 137 0.13 -14.64 26.15
CA THR A 137 -0.12 -13.39 26.87
C THR A 137 -1.30 -13.52 27.82
N ALA A 138 -1.50 -12.56 28.72
CA ALA A 138 -2.66 -12.54 29.62
C ALA A 138 -3.98 -12.49 28.81
N LYS A 139 -5.04 -13.09 29.36
CA LYS A 139 -6.37 -13.08 28.70
C LYS A 139 -6.91 -11.68 28.41
N SER A 140 -6.56 -10.71 29.24
CA SER A 140 -6.96 -9.29 29.08
C SER A 140 -6.10 -8.51 28.07
N SER A 141 -5.00 -9.08 27.56
CA SER A 141 -4.14 -8.36 26.61
C SER A 141 -4.85 -8.02 25.30
N GLN A 142 -4.59 -6.84 24.79
CA GLN A 142 -5.07 -6.36 23.51
C GLN A 142 -4.03 -6.54 22.40
N GLY A 143 -4.37 -6.24 21.14
CA GLY A 143 -3.45 -6.37 20.03
C GLY A 143 -2.15 -5.59 20.20
N ILE A 144 -2.23 -4.41 20.78
CA ILE A 144 -1.04 -3.59 21.06
C ILE A 144 -0.10 -4.26 22.07
N ASP A 145 -0.63 -4.96 23.07
CA ASP A 145 0.17 -5.67 24.08
C ASP A 145 0.89 -6.87 23.48
N VAL A 146 0.21 -7.58 22.56
CA VAL A 146 0.81 -8.69 21.79
C VAL A 146 1.95 -8.18 20.92
N LEU A 147 1.72 -7.07 20.21
CA LEU A 147 2.70 -6.47 19.33
C LEU A 147 3.94 -5.98 20.10
N ALA A 148 3.74 -5.32 21.24
CA ALA A 148 4.82 -4.76 22.07
C ALA A 148 5.74 -5.83 22.68
N GLN A 149 5.28 -7.08 22.83
CA GLN A 149 6.12 -8.19 23.31
C GLN A 149 7.12 -8.66 22.24
N VAL A 150 6.90 -8.36 20.97
CA VAL A 150 7.71 -8.90 19.86
C VAL A 150 8.55 -7.84 19.20
N VAL A 151 8.07 -6.61 19.12
CA VAL A 151 8.74 -5.50 18.42
C VAL A 151 8.70 -4.22 19.24
N LYS A 152 9.73 -3.40 19.04
CA LYS A 152 9.72 -2.02 19.53
C LYS A 152 8.78 -1.19 18.64
N VAL A 153 7.67 -0.76 19.22
CA VAL A 153 6.66 0.04 18.52
C VAL A 153 7.01 1.52 18.61
N ARG A 154 6.91 2.22 17.49
CA ARG A 154 6.91 3.70 17.43
C ARG A 154 5.53 4.16 16.95
N SER A 155 4.89 5.02 17.74
CA SER A 155 3.59 5.61 17.41
C SER A 155 3.65 7.14 17.47
N ALA A 156 2.72 7.77 16.76
CA ALA A 156 2.45 9.20 16.91
C ALA A 156 1.61 9.46 18.18
N SER A 157 1.52 10.72 18.59
CA SER A 157 0.65 11.14 19.69
C SER A 157 -0.83 10.85 19.47
N SER A 158 -1.25 10.74 18.20
CA SER A 158 -2.61 10.34 17.81
C SER A 158 -2.89 8.84 17.98
N GLY A 159 -1.90 8.01 18.37
CA GLY A 159 -2.01 6.56 18.44
C GLY A 159 -1.72 5.83 17.13
N LEU A 160 -1.49 6.55 16.01
CA LEU A 160 -1.12 5.92 14.75
C LEU A 160 0.21 5.19 14.88
N ILE A 161 0.26 3.93 14.51
CA ILE A 161 1.49 3.14 14.46
C ILE A 161 2.37 3.62 13.31
N CYS A 162 3.57 4.06 13.63
CA CYS A 162 4.51 4.66 12.69
C CYS A 162 5.66 3.72 12.31
N GLY A 163 6.02 2.75 13.15
CA GLY A 163 7.14 1.89 12.84
C GLY A 163 7.39 0.78 13.84
N PHE A 164 8.05 -0.29 13.36
CA PHE A 164 8.48 -1.43 14.15
C PHE A 164 9.98 -1.62 14.03
N ASN A 165 10.66 -1.81 15.15
CA ASN A 165 12.11 -2.02 15.21
C ASN A 165 12.92 -0.98 14.42
N GLY A 166 12.44 0.29 14.41
CA GLY A 166 13.07 1.38 13.68
C GLY A 166 12.81 1.41 12.17
N TYR A 167 11.84 0.65 11.64
CA TYR A 167 11.40 0.72 10.25
C TYR A 167 9.92 1.08 10.13
N PRO A 168 9.57 2.09 9.33
CA PRO A 168 10.46 3.11 8.82
C PRO A 168 11.06 3.95 9.95
N LYS A 169 12.24 4.54 9.72
CA LYS A 169 12.96 5.27 10.79
C LYS A 169 12.23 6.52 11.27
N LYS A 170 11.67 7.30 10.33
CA LYS A 170 11.12 8.63 10.61
C LYS A 170 9.68 8.80 10.18
N GLU A 171 9.25 8.15 9.11
CA GLU A 171 7.93 8.34 8.51
C GLU A 171 6.81 7.79 9.38
N CYS A 172 5.63 8.37 9.25
CA CYS A 172 4.43 7.95 9.96
C CYS A 172 3.21 8.16 9.08
N GLY A 173 2.99 7.26 8.14
CA GLY A 173 1.97 7.40 7.11
C GLY A 173 2.24 8.60 6.21
N VAL A 174 2.85 8.39 5.04
CA VAL A 174 3.19 9.46 4.11
C VAL A 174 2.61 9.22 2.73
N GLU A 175 2.20 10.31 2.08
CA GLU A 175 1.80 10.27 0.69
C GLU A 175 3.04 10.17 -0.19
N ILE A 176 3.00 9.26 -1.16
CA ILE A 176 4.03 9.09 -2.17
C ILE A 176 3.39 8.89 -3.54
N GLU A 177 4.15 9.06 -4.60
CA GLU A 177 3.73 8.65 -5.93
C GLU A 177 3.55 7.13 -5.98
N THR A 178 2.55 6.68 -6.75
CA THR A 178 2.31 5.25 -6.92
C THR A 178 3.53 4.58 -7.54
N PRO A 179 4.13 3.60 -6.87
CA PRO A 179 5.29 2.90 -7.38
C PRO A 179 5.02 2.25 -8.73
N ALA A 180 5.92 2.42 -9.70
CA ALA A 180 5.75 1.89 -11.05
C ALA A 180 5.51 0.36 -11.08
N ALA A 181 6.03 -0.36 -10.09
CA ALA A 181 5.80 -1.81 -9.95
C ALA A 181 4.33 -2.16 -9.64
N LEU A 182 3.56 -1.25 -9.06
CA LEU A 182 2.15 -1.44 -8.70
C LEU A 182 1.18 -0.96 -9.80
N LEU A 183 1.67 -0.22 -10.79
CA LEU A 183 0.89 0.24 -11.95
C LEU A 183 0.79 -0.82 -13.06
N LYS A 184 1.61 -1.86 -13.01
CA LYS A 184 1.57 -2.95 -13.98
C LYS A 184 0.45 -3.93 -13.58
N LYS A 185 -0.65 -3.86 -14.32
CA LYS A 185 -1.72 -4.89 -14.33
C LYS A 185 -1.36 -5.99 -15.30
#